data_394b28f81f55c8c44e2cd74500809881
#
_entry.id   394b28f81f55c8c44e2cd74500809881
#
_cell.length_a   1.000
_cell.length_b   1.000
_cell.length_c   1.000
_cell.angle_alpha   90.00
_cell.angle_beta   90.00
_cell.angle_gamma   90.00
#
_symmetry.space_group_name_H-M   'P 1'
#
loop_
_entity.id
_entity.type
_entity.pdbx_description
1 polymer ?
#
loop_
_entity_poly.entity_id
_entity_poly.type
_entity_poly.pdbx_seq_one_letter_code
_entity_poly.pdbx_strand_id
1 'polypeptide(L)'
;EGNSVKENRHLARFAAATYLQQILDDPACDGMMRRQGKALRKEITEAYALLEAIEGSIGSARPACIIDLCSGKGFQSLILAHHFCATASSPACEVLMVDNHEAIKTDHVASLPNLRFLCADILAPSFTETLEAQLPPPAAGICLLVGVHLCGPLSPAAAALYGALPRLEVLLLVPCCLDKRTDGGIKAQARLRGIDPFELKVEELRAAMRANGAWSVRELRD
;
A
#
# COMPACT_ATOMS: atom_id res chain seq x y z
N GLU A 1 18.41 5.10 -18.94
CA GLU A 1 17.90 4.58 -20.21
C GLU A 1 16.42 4.40 -20.04
N GLY A 2 15.66 5.06 -20.89
CA GLY A 2 14.27 5.36 -20.58
C GLY A 2 13.34 4.22 -20.86
N ASN A 3 12.65 3.73 -19.85
CA ASN A 3 11.46 2.93 -20.05
C ASN A 3 10.42 3.76 -20.81
N SER A 4 10.26 3.50 -22.09
CA SER A 4 9.16 4.06 -22.85
C SER A 4 7.83 3.48 -22.31
N VAL A 5 6.72 4.18 -22.49
CA VAL A 5 5.37 3.68 -22.12
C VAL A 5 5.12 2.30 -22.72
N LYS A 6 5.72 1.99 -23.87
CA LYS A 6 5.59 0.69 -24.56
C LYS A 6 6.37 -0.45 -23.89
N GLU A 7 7.41 -0.14 -23.12
CA GLU A 7 8.27 -1.14 -22.46
C GLU A 7 7.84 -1.44 -21.01
N ASN A 8 7.11 -0.50 -20.38
CA ASN A 8 6.62 -0.67 -19.02
C ASN A 8 5.15 -1.06 -19.03
N ARG A 9 4.87 -2.35 -18.73
CA ARG A 9 3.51 -2.91 -18.71
C ARG A 9 2.56 -2.15 -17.78
N HIS A 10 3.05 -1.63 -16.66
CA HIS A 10 2.24 -0.89 -15.70
C HIS A 10 1.83 0.47 -16.23
N LEU A 11 2.73 1.18 -16.91
CA LEU A 11 2.41 2.43 -17.60
C LEU A 11 1.40 2.20 -18.71
N ALA A 12 1.56 1.12 -19.48
CA ALA A 12 0.61 0.76 -20.55
C ALA A 12 -0.77 0.44 -19.96
N ARG A 13 -0.83 -0.29 -18.85
CA ARG A 13 -2.07 -0.61 -18.14
C ARG A 13 -2.75 0.64 -17.59
N PHE A 14 -2.01 1.58 -17.02
CA PHE A 14 -2.54 2.87 -16.58
C PHE A 14 -3.11 3.68 -17.74
N ALA A 15 -2.38 3.76 -18.86
CA ALA A 15 -2.82 4.49 -20.05
C ALA A 15 -4.11 3.91 -20.67
N ALA A 16 -4.37 2.62 -20.45
CA ALA A 16 -5.59 1.93 -20.90
C ALA A 16 -6.71 1.90 -19.86
N ALA A 17 -6.50 2.48 -18.66
CA ALA A 17 -7.49 2.46 -17.61
C ALA A 17 -8.72 3.29 -17.96
N THR A 18 -9.91 2.71 -17.79
CA THR A 18 -11.20 3.35 -18.13
C THR A 18 -11.48 4.61 -17.30
N TYR A 19 -10.88 4.71 -16.13
CA TYR A 19 -11.01 5.84 -15.21
C TYR A 19 -9.93 6.92 -15.39
N LEU A 20 -8.97 6.74 -16.30
CA LEU A 20 -7.88 7.69 -16.50
C LEU A 20 -8.41 9.10 -16.82
N GLN A 21 -9.41 9.20 -17.68
CA GLN A 21 -9.99 10.50 -18.04
C GLN A 21 -10.63 11.18 -16.83
N GLN A 22 -11.26 10.43 -15.94
CA GLN A 22 -11.84 10.96 -14.70
C GLN A 22 -10.78 11.57 -13.79
N ILE A 23 -9.62 10.91 -13.67
CA ILE A 23 -8.48 11.43 -12.89
C ILE A 23 -7.92 12.71 -13.53
N LEU A 24 -7.82 12.74 -14.86
CA LEU A 24 -7.28 13.90 -15.58
C LEU A 24 -8.21 15.11 -15.56
N ASP A 25 -9.52 14.89 -15.50
CA ASP A 25 -10.53 15.94 -15.48
C ASP A 25 -10.81 16.45 -14.05
N ASP A 26 -10.34 15.75 -13.00
CA ASP A 26 -10.52 16.16 -11.62
C ASP A 26 -9.44 17.20 -11.21
N PRO A 27 -9.83 18.47 -10.94
CA PRO A 27 -8.88 19.49 -10.50
C PRO A 27 -8.16 19.14 -9.19
N ALA A 28 -8.78 18.34 -8.32
CA ALA A 28 -8.19 17.88 -7.08
C ALA A 28 -6.98 16.94 -7.30
N CYS A 29 -6.94 16.27 -8.46
CA CYS A 29 -5.84 15.39 -8.86
C CYS A 29 -4.69 16.11 -9.57
N ASP A 30 -4.87 17.38 -9.98
CA ASP A 30 -3.88 18.17 -10.73
C ASP A 30 -2.49 18.16 -10.07
N GLY A 31 -2.44 18.37 -8.75
CA GLY A 31 -1.18 18.43 -8.01
C GLY A 31 -0.39 17.11 -8.00
N MET A 32 -1.05 15.98 -8.23
CA MET A 32 -0.44 14.66 -8.37
C MET A 32 -0.05 14.37 -9.83
N MET A 33 -0.93 14.70 -10.77
CA MET A 33 -0.74 14.38 -12.18
C MET A 33 0.28 15.29 -12.89
N ARG A 34 0.44 16.54 -12.43
CA ARG A 34 1.43 17.49 -13.00
C ARG A 34 2.85 17.32 -12.46
N ARG A 35 3.13 16.26 -11.70
CA ARG A 35 4.51 15.96 -11.27
C ARG A 35 5.42 15.70 -12.46
N GLN A 36 6.68 16.11 -12.33
CA GLN A 36 7.67 15.91 -13.40
C GLN A 36 7.83 14.43 -13.75
N GLY A 37 7.85 14.14 -15.05
CA GLY A 37 7.65 12.84 -15.68
C GLY A 37 8.32 11.61 -15.05
N LYS A 38 9.54 11.73 -14.45
CA LYS A 38 10.20 10.59 -13.79
C LYS A 38 9.51 10.16 -12.49
N ALA A 39 9.09 11.14 -11.67
CA ALA A 39 8.45 10.87 -10.39
C ALA A 39 7.05 10.27 -10.60
N LEU A 40 6.26 10.84 -11.52
CA LEU A 40 4.93 10.31 -11.85
C LEU A 40 5.01 8.89 -12.43
N ARG A 41 5.96 8.62 -13.35
CA ARG A 41 6.16 7.28 -13.90
C ARG A 41 6.47 6.25 -12.82
N LYS A 42 7.31 6.61 -11.85
CA LYS A 42 7.62 5.75 -10.71
C LYS A 42 6.37 5.46 -9.90
N GLU A 43 5.61 6.48 -9.50
CA GLU A 43 4.37 6.31 -8.72
C GLU A 43 3.32 5.46 -9.44
N ILE A 44 3.14 5.67 -10.76
CA ILE A 44 2.24 4.82 -11.57
C ILE A 44 2.72 3.36 -11.57
N THR A 45 4.01 3.14 -11.79
CA THR A 45 4.56 1.78 -11.82
C THR A 45 4.36 1.07 -10.49
N GLU A 46 4.64 1.75 -9.38
CA GLU A 46 4.48 1.20 -8.02
C GLU A 46 3.01 0.93 -7.69
N ALA A 47 2.10 1.86 -8.02
CA ALA A 47 0.67 1.67 -7.79
C ALA A 47 0.09 0.48 -8.58
N TYR A 48 0.50 0.30 -9.84
CA TYR A 48 0.03 -0.82 -10.66
C TYR A 48 0.72 -2.15 -10.33
N ALA A 49 1.96 -2.13 -9.85
CA ALA A 49 2.60 -3.33 -9.30
C ALA A 49 1.88 -3.78 -8.02
N LEU A 50 1.53 -2.84 -7.13
CA LEU A 50 0.73 -3.14 -5.95
C LEU A 50 -0.66 -3.68 -6.33
N LEU A 51 -1.34 -3.05 -7.30
CA LEU A 51 -2.63 -3.52 -7.80
C LEU A 51 -2.56 -4.95 -8.31
N GLU A 52 -1.54 -5.28 -9.10
CA GLU A 52 -1.30 -6.65 -9.60
C GLU A 52 -1.04 -7.64 -8.44
N ALA A 53 -0.28 -7.22 -7.41
CA ALA A 53 -0.06 -8.02 -6.22
C ALA A 53 -1.36 -8.27 -5.43
N ILE A 54 -2.22 -7.26 -5.32
CA ILE A 54 -3.55 -7.39 -4.70
C ILE A 54 -4.38 -8.41 -5.50
N GLU A 55 -4.55 -8.21 -6.80
CA GLU A 55 -5.31 -9.12 -7.68
C GLU A 55 -4.79 -10.55 -7.60
N GLY A 56 -3.47 -10.73 -7.61
CA GLY A 56 -2.84 -12.04 -7.46
C GLY A 56 -3.05 -12.70 -6.09
N SER A 57 -3.26 -11.90 -5.04
CA SER A 57 -3.47 -12.39 -3.67
C SER A 57 -4.92 -12.77 -3.39
N ILE A 58 -5.88 -12.05 -3.97
CA ILE A 58 -7.32 -12.28 -3.74
C ILE A 58 -7.99 -13.09 -4.86
N GLY A 59 -7.29 -13.33 -5.98
CA GLY A 59 -7.84 -14.05 -7.14
C GLY A 59 -9.07 -13.33 -7.72
N SER A 60 -10.17 -14.06 -7.87
CA SER A 60 -11.43 -13.52 -8.38
C SER A 60 -12.27 -12.78 -7.31
N ALA A 61 -11.86 -12.80 -6.05
CA ALA A 61 -12.55 -12.09 -5.00
C ALA A 61 -12.37 -10.57 -5.16
N ARG A 62 -13.23 -9.81 -4.50
CA ARG A 62 -13.15 -8.36 -4.47
C ARG A 62 -12.94 -7.91 -3.01
N PRO A 63 -12.02 -6.98 -2.74
CA PRO A 63 -11.83 -6.51 -1.39
C PRO A 63 -13.02 -5.65 -0.94
N ALA A 64 -13.40 -5.77 0.32
CA ALA A 64 -14.34 -4.86 0.97
C ALA A 64 -13.63 -3.59 1.44
N CYS A 65 -12.39 -3.74 1.92
CA CYS A 65 -11.60 -2.62 2.42
C CYS A 65 -10.11 -2.83 2.10
N ILE A 66 -9.42 -1.74 1.76
CA ILE A 66 -7.96 -1.68 1.64
C ILE A 66 -7.46 -0.54 2.53
N ILE A 67 -6.59 -0.86 3.48
CA ILE A 67 -5.94 0.11 4.35
C ILE A 67 -4.53 0.37 3.80
N ASP A 68 -4.26 1.60 3.39
CA ASP A 68 -2.98 2.03 2.83
C ASP A 68 -2.19 2.81 3.89
N LEU A 69 -1.20 2.14 4.50
CA LEU A 69 -0.39 2.70 5.58
C LEU A 69 0.71 3.61 5.06
N CYS A 70 0.88 4.76 5.70
CA CYS A 70 1.83 5.79 5.31
C CYS A 70 1.62 6.21 3.85
N SER A 71 0.37 6.42 3.50
CA SER A 71 -0.10 6.65 2.12
C SER A 71 0.46 7.91 1.46
N GLY A 72 1.05 8.81 2.26
CA GLY A 72 1.54 10.09 1.76
C GLY A 72 0.41 10.86 1.06
N LYS A 73 0.67 11.34 -0.16
CA LYS A 73 -0.34 12.05 -0.95
C LYS A 73 -1.43 11.15 -1.55
N GLY A 74 -1.32 9.83 -1.39
CA GLY A 74 -2.36 8.88 -1.75
C GLY A 74 -2.53 8.60 -3.23
N PHE A 75 -1.48 8.72 -4.06
CA PHE A 75 -1.61 8.39 -5.48
C PHE A 75 -2.01 6.92 -5.70
N GLN A 76 -1.39 5.98 -4.98
CA GLN A 76 -1.78 4.57 -5.08
C GLN A 76 -3.19 4.33 -4.53
N SER A 77 -3.57 4.98 -3.43
CA SER A 77 -4.93 4.89 -2.88
C SER A 77 -5.98 5.41 -3.87
N LEU A 78 -5.68 6.50 -4.60
CA LEU A 78 -6.52 7.02 -5.68
C LEU A 78 -6.74 5.98 -6.78
N ILE A 79 -5.65 5.33 -7.24
CA ILE A 79 -5.72 4.27 -8.24
C ILE A 79 -6.56 3.09 -7.74
N LEU A 80 -6.34 2.65 -6.50
CA LEU A 80 -7.10 1.55 -5.90
C LEU A 80 -8.59 1.88 -5.77
N ALA A 81 -8.93 3.10 -5.34
CA ALA A 81 -10.31 3.55 -5.20
C ALA A 81 -11.06 3.60 -6.54
N HIS A 82 -10.39 4.08 -7.60
CA HIS A 82 -10.96 4.04 -8.94
C HIS A 82 -11.11 2.62 -9.50
N HIS A 83 -10.07 1.78 -9.30
CA HIS A 83 -10.07 0.41 -9.83
C HIS A 83 -11.15 -0.46 -9.19
N PHE A 84 -11.35 -0.31 -7.88
CA PHE A 84 -12.34 -1.05 -7.10
C PHE A 84 -13.61 -0.22 -6.81
N CYS A 85 -13.94 0.74 -7.66
CA CYS A 85 -15.19 1.51 -7.54
C CYS A 85 -16.43 0.61 -7.70
N ALA A 86 -17.58 1.10 -7.29
CA ALA A 86 -18.83 0.38 -7.41
C ALA A 86 -19.14 0.03 -8.87
N THR A 87 -19.71 -1.15 -9.07
CA THR A 87 -20.25 -1.59 -10.35
C THR A 87 -21.72 -1.98 -10.17
N ALA A 88 -22.44 -2.27 -11.26
CA ALA A 88 -23.82 -2.74 -11.19
C ALA A 88 -23.99 -4.03 -10.36
N SER A 89 -22.91 -4.83 -10.24
CA SER A 89 -22.92 -6.14 -9.57
C SER A 89 -22.14 -6.20 -8.26
N SER A 90 -21.42 -5.13 -7.89
CA SER A 90 -20.56 -5.13 -6.70
C SER A 90 -20.51 -3.76 -6.04
N PRO A 91 -20.54 -3.70 -4.69
CA PRO A 91 -20.28 -2.45 -3.97
C PRO A 91 -18.85 -1.97 -4.21
N ALA A 92 -18.58 -0.70 -3.95
CA ALA A 92 -17.25 -0.16 -3.95
C ALA A 92 -16.42 -0.79 -2.81
N CYS A 93 -15.13 -1.05 -3.10
CA CYS A 93 -14.15 -1.28 -2.04
C CYS A 93 -13.86 0.04 -1.34
N GLU A 94 -13.89 0.05 -0.03
CA GLU A 94 -13.47 1.20 0.75
C GLU A 94 -11.93 1.25 0.82
N VAL A 95 -11.34 2.39 0.46
CA VAL A 95 -9.90 2.62 0.57
C VAL A 95 -9.65 3.64 1.67
N LEU A 96 -8.95 3.21 2.73
CA LEU A 96 -8.58 4.05 3.86
C LEU A 96 -7.10 4.42 3.76
N MET A 97 -6.83 5.66 3.44
CA MET A 97 -5.51 6.26 3.53
C MET A 97 -5.16 6.54 4.99
N VAL A 98 -3.99 6.13 5.44
CA VAL A 98 -3.47 6.44 6.78
C VAL A 98 -2.12 7.11 6.67
N ASP A 99 -1.97 8.28 7.26
CA ASP A 99 -0.69 8.98 7.37
C ASP A 99 -0.70 9.90 8.60
N ASN A 100 0.47 10.15 9.20
CA ASN A 100 0.57 11.00 10.38
C ASN A 100 0.83 12.47 10.06
N HIS A 101 0.94 12.84 8.80
CA HIS A 101 1.27 14.20 8.38
C HIS A 101 -0.01 15.01 8.13
N GLU A 102 -0.40 15.82 9.09
CA GLU A 102 -1.64 16.62 9.08
C GLU A 102 -1.75 17.60 7.88
N ALA A 103 -0.61 18.07 7.37
CA ALA A 103 -0.59 19.04 6.26
C ALA A 103 -0.62 18.39 4.86
N ILE A 104 -0.87 17.10 4.75
CA ILE A 104 -1.05 16.44 3.46
C ILE A 104 -2.30 16.99 2.79
N LYS A 105 -2.13 17.44 1.53
CA LYS A 105 -3.27 17.84 0.70
C LYS A 105 -4.01 16.59 0.24
N THR A 106 -5.24 16.46 0.67
CA THR A 106 -6.13 15.33 0.41
C THR A 106 -7.42 15.75 -0.34
N ASP A 107 -7.34 16.82 -1.14
CA ASP A 107 -8.49 17.37 -1.86
C ASP A 107 -9.21 16.30 -2.71
N HIS A 108 -8.43 15.39 -3.31
CA HIS A 108 -8.93 14.27 -4.12
C HIS A 108 -9.75 13.23 -3.31
N VAL A 109 -9.60 13.19 -2.00
CA VAL A 109 -10.40 12.28 -1.15
C VAL A 109 -11.87 12.63 -1.22
N ALA A 110 -12.20 13.93 -1.29
CA ALA A 110 -13.58 14.39 -1.40
C ALA A 110 -14.24 14.06 -2.74
N SER A 111 -13.45 13.77 -3.78
CA SER A 111 -13.96 13.44 -5.11
C SER A 111 -14.44 11.99 -5.25
N LEU A 112 -14.04 11.11 -4.34
CA LEU A 112 -14.36 9.67 -4.39
C LEU A 112 -15.07 9.21 -3.12
N PRO A 113 -16.32 8.71 -3.23
CA PRO A 113 -17.11 8.32 -2.06
C PRO A 113 -16.55 7.11 -1.30
N ASN A 114 -15.67 6.34 -1.93
CA ASN A 114 -15.03 5.15 -1.37
C ASN A 114 -13.57 5.38 -0.97
N LEU A 115 -13.10 6.63 -0.94
CA LEU A 115 -11.76 7.00 -0.49
C LEU A 115 -11.87 7.85 0.77
N ARG A 116 -11.18 7.46 1.83
CA ARG A 116 -11.14 8.18 3.11
C ARG A 116 -9.71 8.42 3.56
N PHE A 117 -9.49 9.44 4.37
CA PHE A 117 -8.22 9.75 5.01
C PHE A 117 -8.35 9.73 6.53
N LEU A 118 -7.43 9.02 7.19
CA LEU A 118 -7.26 8.98 8.62
C LEU A 118 -5.87 9.55 8.97
N CYS A 119 -5.85 10.72 9.61
CA CYS A 119 -4.62 11.28 10.15
C CYS A 119 -4.27 10.57 11.45
N ALA A 120 -3.30 9.65 11.41
CA ALA A 120 -2.89 8.87 12.57
C ALA A 120 -1.46 8.36 12.44
N ASP A 121 -0.76 8.24 13.59
CA ASP A 121 0.56 7.61 13.65
C ASP A 121 0.40 6.11 13.90
N ILE A 122 0.87 5.30 12.96
CA ILE A 122 0.81 3.83 13.07
C ILE A 122 1.66 3.27 14.23
N LEU A 123 2.58 4.06 14.78
CA LEU A 123 3.39 3.70 15.95
C LEU A 123 2.71 4.11 17.28
N ALA A 124 1.60 4.83 17.24
CA ALA A 124 0.88 5.19 18.46
C ALA A 124 0.28 3.95 19.13
N PRO A 125 0.38 3.80 20.46
CA PRO A 125 -0.17 2.65 21.19
C PRO A 125 -1.67 2.41 20.95
N SER A 126 -2.44 3.46 20.73
CA SER A 126 -3.88 3.39 20.47
C SER A 126 -4.23 3.12 19.01
N PHE A 127 -3.24 3.01 18.12
CA PHE A 127 -3.53 2.91 16.68
C PHE A 127 -4.29 1.63 16.31
N THR A 128 -4.00 0.51 16.96
CA THR A 128 -4.70 -0.77 16.72
C THR A 128 -6.20 -0.62 16.97
N GLU A 129 -6.60 -0.04 18.10
CA GLU A 129 -8.00 0.22 18.44
C GLU A 129 -8.64 1.24 17.48
N THR A 130 -7.89 2.29 17.14
CA THR A 130 -8.33 3.30 16.19
C THR A 130 -8.61 2.70 14.83
N LEU A 131 -7.73 1.82 14.33
CA LEU A 131 -7.92 1.15 13.04
C LEU A 131 -9.06 0.14 13.08
N GLU A 132 -9.16 -0.67 14.16
CA GLU A 132 -10.23 -1.64 14.31
C GLU A 132 -11.62 -1.01 14.21
N ALA A 133 -11.78 0.18 14.80
CA ALA A 133 -13.03 0.95 14.70
C ALA A 133 -13.35 1.44 13.28
N GLN A 134 -12.38 1.46 12.37
CA GLN A 134 -12.57 1.86 10.97
C GLN A 134 -12.91 0.68 10.05
N LEU A 135 -12.68 -0.57 10.51
CA LEU A 135 -12.90 -1.73 9.66
C LEU A 135 -14.39 -2.00 9.42
N PRO A 136 -14.79 -2.36 8.20
CA PRO A 136 -16.17 -2.71 7.91
C PRO A 136 -16.59 -3.98 8.68
N PRO A 137 -17.89 -4.29 8.82
CA PRO A 137 -18.34 -5.49 9.53
C PRO A 137 -17.81 -6.78 8.84
N PRO A 138 -17.66 -7.91 9.59
CA PRO A 138 -17.09 -9.16 9.07
C PRO A 138 -17.73 -9.69 7.79
N ALA A 139 -19.03 -9.48 7.65
CA ALA A 139 -19.80 -9.94 6.49
C ALA A 139 -19.53 -9.14 5.21
N ALA A 140 -18.78 -8.03 5.28
CA ALA A 140 -18.55 -7.16 4.13
C ALA A 140 -17.56 -7.77 3.11
N GLY A 141 -16.66 -8.67 3.55
CA GLY A 141 -15.68 -9.33 2.69
C GLY A 141 -14.23 -9.09 3.13
N ILE A 142 -13.29 -9.36 2.23
CA ILE A 142 -11.84 -9.35 2.49
C ILE A 142 -11.33 -7.94 2.81
N CYS A 143 -10.57 -7.83 3.92
CA CYS A 143 -9.86 -6.61 4.28
C CYS A 143 -8.35 -6.79 4.08
N LEU A 144 -7.74 -5.85 3.35
CA LEU A 144 -6.32 -5.86 3.06
C LEU A 144 -5.60 -4.73 3.81
N LEU A 145 -4.39 -5.04 4.29
CA LEU A 145 -3.45 -4.05 4.79
C LEU A 145 -2.31 -3.94 3.80
N VAL A 146 -2.05 -2.75 3.29
CA VAL A 146 -0.96 -2.50 2.36
C VAL A 146 -0.02 -1.44 2.91
N GLY A 147 1.25 -1.59 2.62
CA GLY A 147 2.26 -0.62 3.03
C GLY A 147 3.42 -0.61 2.05
N VAL A 148 3.50 0.47 1.29
CA VAL A 148 4.59 0.72 0.34
C VAL A 148 5.54 1.76 0.94
N HIS A 149 6.85 1.50 0.84
CA HIS A 149 7.88 2.37 1.41
C HIS A 149 7.86 2.50 2.93
N LEU A 150 7.40 1.49 3.66
CA LEU A 150 7.47 1.47 5.12
C LEU A 150 8.92 1.27 5.58
N CYS A 151 9.58 2.36 5.94
CA CYS A 151 10.98 2.36 6.36
C CYS A 151 11.13 2.22 7.88
N GLY A 152 12.31 1.73 8.31
CA GLY A 152 12.64 1.62 9.74
C GLY A 152 11.63 0.77 10.52
N PRO A 153 11.05 1.30 11.60
CA PRO A 153 10.14 0.55 12.47
C PRO A 153 8.73 0.35 11.88
N LEU A 154 8.40 1.00 10.76
CA LEU A 154 7.04 0.98 10.22
C LEU A 154 6.66 -0.40 9.64
N SER A 155 7.58 -1.09 8.95
CA SER A 155 7.29 -2.44 8.43
C SER A 155 7.05 -3.47 9.54
N PRO A 156 7.88 -3.55 10.61
CA PRO A 156 7.58 -4.39 11.77
C PRO A 156 6.26 -4.02 12.45
N ALA A 157 5.95 -2.72 12.57
CA ALA A 157 4.69 -2.26 13.15
C ALA A 157 3.48 -2.71 12.32
N ALA A 158 3.56 -2.60 10.99
CA ALA A 158 2.50 -3.09 10.10
C ALA A 158 2.31 -4.60 10.20
N ALA A 159 3.40 -5.39 10.34
CA ALA A 159 3.32 -6.82 10.56
C ALA A 159 2.68 -7.18 11.91
N ALA A 160 3.02 -6.44 12.98
CA ALA A 160 2.41 -6.60 14.30
C ALA A 160 0.92 -6.24 14.29
N LEU A 161 0.56 -5.13 13.64
CA LEU A 161 -0.83 -4.70 13.46
C LEU A 161 -1.68 -5.76 12.75
N TYR A 162 -1.15 -6.32 11.67
CA TYR A 162 -1.81 -7.41 10.96
C TYR A 162 -2.03 -8.63 11.86
N GLY A 163 -1.05 -9.00 12.69
CA GLY A 163 -1.20 -10.10 13.65
C GLY A 163 -2.20 -9.82 14.77
N ALA A 164 -2.37 -8.56 15.16
CA ALA A 164 -3.29 -8.15 16.21
C ALA A 164 -4.76 -8.06 15.74
N LEU A 165 -4.99 -7.87 14.43
CA LEU A 165 -6.33 -7.65 13.88
C LEU A 165 -6.76 -8.82 12.96
N PRO A 166 -7.46 -9.85 13.47
CA PRO A 166 -7.90 -11.02 12.68
C PRO A 166 -8.81 -10.69 11.48
N ARG A 167 -9.33 -9.46 11.45
CA ARG A 167 -10.13 -8.92 10.35
C ARG A 167 -9.33 -8.60 9.11
N LEU A 168 -8.01 -8.45 9.25
CA LEU A 168 -7.09 -8.24 8.13
C LEU A 168 -6.69 -9.61 7.59
N GLU A 169 -7.12 -9.93 6.38
CA GLU A 169 -6.91 -11.24 5.77
C GLU A 169 -5.67 -11.32 4.89
N VAL A 170 -5.25 -10.17 4.35
CA VAL A 170 -4.07 -10.06 3.49
C VAL A 170 -3.20 -8.90 3.93
N LEU A 171 -1.90 -9.13 4.00
CA LEU A 171 -0.88 -8.11 4.22
C LEU A 171 0.06 -8.06 3.02
N LEU A 172 0.20 -6.89 2.41
CA LEU A 172 1.18 -6.63 1.35
C LEU A 172 2.17 -5.56 1.82
N LEU A 173 3.41 -5.95 2.04
CA LEU A 173 4.50 -5.05 2.44
C LEU A 173 5.53 -4.94 1.33
N VAL A 174 5.87 -3.71 0.97
CA VAL A 174 6.94 -3.38 0.03
C VAL A 174 7.99 -2.55 0.77
N PRO A 175 8.93 -3.18 1.48
CA PRO A 175 10.04 -2.48 2.12
C PRO A 175 10.95 -1.89 1.04
N CYS A 176 11.32 -0.62 1.17
CA CYS A 176 12.02 0.08 0.08
C CYS A 176 13.49 0.37 0.36
N CYS A 177 13.90 0.50 1.61
CA CYS A 177 15.25 0.94 1.95
C CYS A 177 15.70 0.47 3.33
N LEU A 178 17.01 0.59 3.54
CA LEU A 178 17.62 0.44 4.84
C LEU A 178 17.88 1.82 5.43
N ASP A 179 17.14 2.17 6.47
CA ASP A 179 17.37 3.40 7.21
C ASP A 179 18.72 3.33 7.94
N LYS A 180 19.55 4.37 7.77
CA LYS A 180 20.88 4.41 8.41
C LYS A 180 20.80 4.44 9.94
N ARG A 181 19.72 4.96 10.51
CA ARG A 181 19.54 5.12 11.95
C ARG A 181 18.96 3.87 12.61
N THR A 182 18.03 3.21 11.97
CA THR A 182 17.33 2.04 12.54
C THR A 182 17.90 0.71 12.07
N ASP A 183 18.44 0.64 10.84
CA ASP A 183 18.91 -0.60 10.24
C ASP A 183 20.46 -0.79 10.33
N GLY A 184 21.13 -0.04 11.20
CA GLY A 184 22.59 -0.17 11.39
C GLY A 184 23.01 -1.55 11.87
N GLY A 185 22.20 -2.18 12.74
CA GLY A 185 22.39 -3.55 13.22
C GLY A 185 22.26 -4.58 12.09
N ILE A 186 21.25 -4.42 11.23
CA ILE A 186 21.03 -5.29 10.07
C ILE A 186 22.24 -5.28 9.13
N LYS A 187 22.81 -4.09 8.84
CA LYS A 187 24.01 -3.98 7.99
C LYS A 187 25.22 -4.69 8.58
N ALA A 188 25.43 -4.57 9.89
CA ALA A 188 26.51 -5.25 10.58
C ALA A 188 26.34 -6.78 10.55
N GLN A 189 25.13 -7.27 10.83
CA GLN A 189 24.82 -8.71 10.78
C GLN A 189 24.93 -9.28 9.36
N ALA A 190 24.40 -8.55 8.36
CA ALA A 190 24.49 -8.95 6.95
C ALA A 190 25.95 -9.09 6.50
N ARG A 191 26.82 -8.14 6.90
CA ARG A 191 28.25 -8.22 6.64
C ARG A 191 28.89 -9.47 7.26
N LEU A 192 28.55 -9.81 8.50
CA LEU A 192 29.04 -11.02 9.18
C LEU A 192 28.57 -12.31 8.50
N ARG A 193 27.35 -12.30 7.97
CA ARG A 193 26.73 -13.46 7.29
C ARG A 193 27.08 -13.54 5.80
N GLY A 194 27.69 -12.52 5.22
CA GLY A 194 28.04 -12.47 3.80
C GLY A 194 26.82 -12.38 2.87
N ILE A 195 25.70 -11.83 3.33
CA ILE A 195 24.45 -11.68 2.58
C ILE A 195 24.12 -10.20 2.35
N ASP A 196 23.21 -9.93 1.41
CA ASP A 196 22.72 -8.57 1.17
C ASP A 196 21.92 -8.07 2.39
N PRO A 197 22.17 -6.84 2.87
CA PRO A 197 21.46 -6.30 4.02
C PRO A 197 19.96 -6.18 3.83
N PHE A 198 19.48 -5.95 2.60
CA PHE A 198 18.05 -5.88 2.32
C PHE A 198 17.40 -7.28 2.36
N GLU A 199 18.09 -8.31 1.86
CA GLU A 199 17.64 -9.70 2.01
C GLU A 199 17.52 -10.09 3.47
N LEU A 200 18.50 -9.73 4.32
CA LEU A 200 18.40 -9.97 5.76
C LEU A 200 17.17 -9.28 6.38
N LYS A 201 16.91 -8.02 6.00
CA LYS A 201 15.71 -7.31 6.46
C LYS A 201 14.42 -8.02 6.07
N VAL A 202 14.34 -8.51 4.84
CA VAL A 202 13.18 -9.27 4.36
C VAL A 202 13.04 -10.60 5.12
N GLU A 203 14.15 -11.31 5.40
CA GLU A 203 14.16 -12.52 6.23
C GLU A 203 13.60 -12.25 7.64
N GLU A 204 14.07 -11.18 8.29
CA GLU A 204 13.60 -10.79 9.63
C GLU A 204 12.12 -10.45 9.65
N LEU A 205 11.64 -9.69 8.65
CA LEU A 205 10.21 -9.39 8.51
C LEU A 205 9.39 -10.67 8.32
N ARG A 206 9.84 -11.60 7.49
CA ARG A 206 9.19 -12.90 7.30
C ARG A 206 9.15 -13.72 8.58
N ALA A 207 10.24 -13.72 9.35
CA ALA A 207 10.30 -14.42 10.62
C ALA A 207 9.30 -13.81 11.62
N ALA A 208 9.25 -12.48 11.70
CA ALA A 208 8.29 -11.78 12.56
C ALA A 208 6.82 -12.07 12.16
N MET A 209 6.52 -12.09 10.84
CA MET A 209 5.18 -12.43 10.36
C MET A 209 4.79 -13.87 10.72
N ARG A 210 5.71 -14.84 10.57
CA ARG A 210 5.46 -16.24 10.92
C ARG A 210 5.28 -16.47 12.42
N ALA A 211 6.02 -15.73 13.25
CA ALA A 211 5.93 -15.84 14.70
C ALA A 211 4.55 -15.41 15.25
N ASN A 212 3.84 -14.55 14.53
CA ASN A 212 2.54 -14.01 14.92
C ASN A 212 1.33 -14.84 14.42
N GLY A 213 1.53 -16.02 13.83
CA GLY A 213 0.43 -16.89 13.42
C GLY A 213 0.74 -17.84 12.25
N ALA A 214 -0.20 -18.71 11.92
CA ALA A 214 -0.08 -19.71 10.86
C ALA A 214 -0.36 -19.11 9.48
N TRP A 215 0.54 -18.27 8.98
CA TRP A 215 0.36 -17.58 7.70
C TRP A 215 1.20 -18.18 6.59
N SER A 216 0.67 -18.16 5.38
CA SER A 216 1.47 -18.36 4.19
C SER A 216 2.14 -17.03 3.82
N VAL A 217 3.47 -16.98 3.90
CA VAL A 217 4.25 -15.82 3.44
C VAL A 217 4.77 -16.14 2.04
N ARG A 218 4.33 -15.37 1.03
CA ARG A 218 4.82 -15.47 -0.35
C ARG A 218 5.66 -14.22 -0.64
N GLU A 219 6.82 -14.43 -1.24
CA GLU A 219 7.59 -13.35 -1.85
C GLU A 219 7.16 -13.20 -3.30
N LEU A 220 6.80 -11.98 -3.67
CA LEU A 220 6.60 -11.61 -5.07
C LEU A 220 7.90 -10.95 -5.54
N ARG A 221 8.58 -11.57 -6.51
CA ARG A 221 9.76 -11.00 -7.18
C ARG A 221 9.36 -10.66 -8.61
N ASP A 222 9.72 -9.48 -9.05
CA ASP A 222 9.62 -9.04 -10.44
C ASP A 222 10.67 -9.72 -11.31
#